data_a1ff16495b78c3d83195ee14f549b324
#
_entry.id   a1ff16495b78c3d83195ee14f549b324
#
_cell.length_a   1.000
_cell.length_b   1.000
_cell.length_c   1.000
_cell.angle_alpha   90.00
_cell.angle_beta   90.00
_cell.angle_gamma   90.00
#
_symmetry.space_group_name_H-M   'P 1'
#
loop_
_entity.id
_entity.type
_entity.pdbx_description
1 polymer ?
#
loop_
_entity_poly.entity_id
_entity_poly.type
_entity_poly.pdbx_seq_one_letter_code
_entity_poly.pdbx_strand_id
1 'polypeptide(L)'
;MAQDRVIIFDTTLRDGEQSPGNSMNLEEKLLVADALDAMGVDVIEAGFAMASNGDFESVHAIAKRIKNAVVCSLARAKTGDIERAAEALKPAKQPRIHTFMSTSPIHLKYQFKMSEEEVLDLIATTVKLARKYTDNVEWSAMDATRTPLPYLCRAFEVAIKAGATTVNVPDTVGYTAPDEYFNIITTIKNTVPNIDKAIISTHCQNDLGLATANSLAAIRAGARQIECTINGIGERAGNTALEEVVMTIHTRRDLYPFTTGIKTEHIMRCSRLITSVTGQQVQNNKAIVGANAFAHESGIHQDGVLKHAGTYEIMTPESVGLTKSNLVMGKHSGRHAFKDKIKDMGFELGDNALEEAFARFKDLADKKKEIYDEDIIALVDARIASKNDPIQFSALKVICGTVGEQTAEMTLIIDGTPKTAKVEGVGSVDATFKAIKTLVPHEARLKLYQVHGVTAGTDAQAEVTVRLMDGERVINGHGSDTDTLVASAKAYVDALCRLKVARKDVEDIAT
;
A
#
# COMPACT_ATOMS: atom_id res chain seq x y z
N MET A 1 -21.16 -11.58 27.60
CA MET A 1 -21.91 -10.63 26.75
C MET A 1 -21.31 -10.75 25.37
N ALA A 2 -22.12 -10.86 24.30
CA ALA A 2 -21.59 -10.81 22.94
C ALA A 2 -20.87 -9.46 22.76
N GLN A 3 -19.64 -9.50 22.27
CA GLN A 3 -18.90 -8.25 22.01
C GLN A 3 -19.61 -7.47 20.91
N ASP A 4 -19.77 -6.17 21.10
CA ASP A 4 -20.37 -5.26 20.11
C ASP A 4 -19.47 -5.21 18.86
N ARG A 5 -20.02 -5.53 17.69
CA ARG A 5 -19.24 -5.70 16.45
C ARG A 5 -19.48 -4.55 15.49
N VAL A 6 -18.40 -4.07 14.89
CA VAL A 6 -18.41 -3.10 13.78
C VAL A 6 -18.20 -3.87 12.47
N ILE A 7 -19.11 -3.66 11.53
CA ILE A 7 -19.08 -4.22 10.17
C ILE A 7 -18.10 -3.39 9.34
N ILE A 8 -17.17 -4.06 8.66
CA ILE A 8 -16.23 -3.43 7.72
C ILE A 8 -16.75 -3.63 6.30
N PHE A 9 -17.12 -2.52 5.69
CA PHE A 9 -17.57 -2.43 4.31
C PHE A 9 -16.42 -1.86 3.47
N ASP A 10 -15.82 -2.68 2.63
CA ASP A 10 -14.74 -2.26 1.75
C ASP A 10 -15.29 -1.78 0.41
N THR A 11 -14.93 -0.57 0.02
CA THR A 11 -15.31 0.04 -1.26
C THR A 11 -14.09 0.29 -2.18
N THR A 12 -12.99 -0.41 -1.97
CA THR A 12 -11.77 -0.32 -2.79
C THR A 12 -12.05 -0.56 -4.27
N LEU A 13 -12.91 -1.54 -4.59
CA LEU A 13 -13.27 -1.92 -5.95
C LEU A 13 -14.36 -1.04 -6.58
N ARG A 14 -14.89 -0.06 -5.85
CA ARG A 14 -15.87 0.91 -6.37
C ARG A 14 -15.37 2.34 -6.23
N ASP A 15 -15.36 2.93 -5.02
CA ASP A 15 -14.90 4.30 -4.78
C ASP A 15 -13.37 4.42 -4.92
N GLY A 16 -12.65 3.44 -4.43
CA GLY A 16 -11.20 3.37 -4.59
C GLY A 16 -10.76 3.34 -6.05
N GLU A 17 -11.46 2.57 -6.90
CA GLU A 17 -11.19 2.50 -8.33
C GLU A 17 -11.57 3.79 -9.09
N GLN A 18 -12.52 4.57 -8.59
CA GLN A 18 -12.94 5.82 -9.22
C GLN A 18 -11.89 6.93 -9.09
N SER A 19 -10.88 6.74 -8.25
CA SER A 19 -9.74 7.66 -8.18
C SER A 19 -8.95 7.66 -9.50
N PRO A 20 -8.54 8.83 -10.00
CA PRO A 20 -7.74 8.92 -11.22
C PRO A 20 -6.49 8.04 -11.16
N GLY A 21 -6.34 7.13 -12.13
CA GLY A 21 -5.20 6.22 -12.24
C GLY A 21 -5.37 4.87 -11.51
N ASN A 22 -6.48 4.63 -10.80
CA ASN A 22 -6.70 3.40 -10.04
C ASN A 22 -7.57 2.34 -10.76
N SER A 23 -7.87 2.54 -12.03
CA SER A 23 -8.67 1.57 -12.79
C SER A 23 -7.99 0.20 -12.84
N MET A 24 -8.76 -0.84 -12.57
CA MET A 24 -8.33 -2.23 -12.52
C MET A 24 -9.02 -3.06 -13.59
N ASN A 25 -8.32 -4.01 -14.20
CA ASN A 25 -8.93 -5.01 -15.07
C ASN A 25 -9.65 -6.10 -14.26
N LEU A 26 -10.40 -6.98 -14.96
CA LEU A 26 -11.18 -8.04 -14.30
C LEU A 26 -10.32 -8.98 -13.45
N GLU A 27 -9.14 -9.37 -13.93
CA GLU A 27 -8.26 -10.29 -13.20
C GLU A 27 -7.73 -9.65 -11.93
N GLU A 28 -7.33 -8.38 -11.99
CA GLU A 28 -6.89 -7.59 -10.83
C GLU A 28 -8.03 -7.42 -9.81
N LYS A 29 -9.26 -7.10 -10.26
CA LYS A 29 -10.44 -7.01 -9.38
C LYS A 29 -10.72 -8.33 -8.67
N LEU A 30 -10.58 -9.46 -9.34
CA LEU A 30 -10.76 -10.78 -8.74
C LEU A 30 -9.67 -11.10 -7.70
N LEU A 31 -8.42 -10.74 -7.95
CA LEU A 31 -7.33 -10.90 -6.97
C LEU A 31 -7.56 -10.05 -5.72
N VAL A 32 -8.00 -8.81 -5.90
CA VAL A 32 -8.33 -7.91 -4.79
C VAL A 32 -9.53 -8.45 -4.00
N ALA A 33 -10.59 -8.87 -4.67
CA ALA A 33 -11.78 -9.43 -4.02
C ALA A 33 -11.45 -10.69 -3.19
N ASP A 34 -10.61 -11.59 -3.70
CA ASP A 34 -10.13 -12.77 -2.96
C ASP A 34 -9.33 -12.38 -1.72
N ALA A 35 -8.47 -11.35 -1.84
CA ALA A 35 -7.66 -10.88 -0.71
C ALA A 35 -8.53 -10.24 0.39
N LEU A 36 -9.55 -9.48 0.01
CA LEU A 36 -10.51 -8.87 0.93
C LEU A 36 -11.36 -9.94 1.65
N ASP A 37 -11.87 -10.95 0.92
CA ASP A 37 -12.62 -12.08 1.50
C ASP A 37 -11.75 -12.91 2.46
N ALA A 38 -10.49 -13.16 2.10
CA ALA A 38 -9.54 -13.87 2.95
C ALA A 38 -9.16 -13.08 4.21
N MET A 39 -9.07 -11.75 4.11
CA MET A 39 -8.82 -10.85 5.23
C MET A 39 -10.02 -10.78 6.20
N GLY A 40 -11.22 -11.16 5.75
CA GLY A 40 -12.41 -11.19 6.58
C GLY A 40 -13.22 -9.89 6.56
N VAL A 41 -13.18 -9.17 5.45
CA VAL A 41 -14.08 -8.04 5.18
C VAL A 41 -15.53 -8.54 5.18
N ASP A 42 -16.43 -7.79 5.81
CA ASP A 42 -17.84 -8.20 5.94
C ASP A 42 -18.64 -7.96 4.65
N VAL A 43 -18.36 -6.82 3.99
CA VAL A 43 -19.03 -6.42 2.74
C VAL A 43 -18.00 -5.91 1.74
N ILE A 44 -18.02 -6.42 0.52
CA ILE A 44 -17.20 -5.98 -0.62
C ILE A 44 -18.10 -5.29 -1.61
N GLU A 45 -17.93 -3.97 -1.80
CA GLU A 45 -18.59 -3.24 -2.89
C GLU A 45 -17.82 -3.48 -4.19
N ALA A 46 -18.32 -4.40 -4.99
CA ALA A 46 -17.63 -4.96 -6.15
C ALA A 46 -17.58 -4.02 -7.36
N GLY A 47 -18.37 -2.93 -7.35
CA GLY A 47 -18.40 -1.95 -8.43
C GLY A 47 -19.78 -1.34 -8.65
N PHE A 48 -19.92 -0.69 -9.81
CA PHE A 48 -21.15 -0.07 -10.28
C PHE A 48 -21.59 -0.71 -11.61
N ALA A 49 -22.41 -1.77 -11.53
CA ALA A 49 -22.79 -2.62 -12.67
C ALA A 49 -23.43 -1.87 -13.88
N MET A 50 -23.95 -0.67 -13.65
CA MET A 50 -24.56 0.16 -14.70
C MET A 50 -23.55 1.07 -15.41
N ALA A 51 -22.33 1.23 -14.91
CA ALA A 51 -21.34 2.13 -15.50
C ALA A 51 -20.89 1.65 -16.88
N SER A 52 -20.62 0.35 -17.03
CA SER A 52 -20.24 -0.27 -18.30
C SER A 52 -20.57 -1.77 -18.34
N ASN A 53 -20.41 -2.41 -19.49
CA ASN A 53 -20.51 -3.87 -19.58
C ASN A 53 -19.36 -4.56 -18.83
N GLY A 54 -18.16 -4.02 -18.87
CA GLY A 54 -17.00 -4.55 -18.11
C GLY A 54 -17.21 -4.48 -16.60
N ASP A 55 -17.84 -3.40 -16.09
CA ASP A 55 -18.19 -3.30 -14.68
C ASP A 55 -19.27 -4.32 -14.29
N PHE A 56 -20.27 -4.53 -15.16
CA PHE A 56 -21.27 -5.59 -14.96
C PHE A 56 -20.60 -6.97 -14.87
N GLU A 57 -19.74 -7.30 -15.82
CA GLU A 57 -19.00 -8.57 -15.84
C GLU A 57 -18.13 -8.74 -14.61
N SER A 58 -17.48 -7.67 -14.16
CA SER A 58 -16.66 -7.67 -12.95
C SER A 58 -17.48 -7.95 -11.69
N VAL A 59 -18.59 -7.22 -11.49
CA VAL A 59 -19.50 -7.45 -10.37
C VAL A 59 -20.05 -8.88 -10.39
N HIS A 60 -20.46 -9.37 -11.57
CA HIS A 60 -20.99 -10.73 -11.74
C HIS A 60 -19.93 -11.81 -11.43
N ALA A 61 -18.71 -11.62 -11.91
CA ALA A 61 -17.61 -12.56 -11.64
C ALA A 61 -17.22 -12.60 -10.17
N ILE A 62 -17.14 -11.44 -9.49
CA ILE A 62 -16.90 -11.33 -8.06
C ILE A 62 -18.05 -11.99 -7.29
N ALA A 63 -19.31 -11.71 -7.66
CA ALA A 63 -20.49 -12.30 -7.02
C ALA A 63 -20.50 -13.83 -7.08
N LYS A 64 -20.02 -14.42 -8.18
CA LYS A 64 -19.87 -15.87 -8.35
C LYS A 64 -18.72 -16.45 -7.52
N ARG A 65 -17.65 -15.66 -7.31
CA ARG A 65 -16.39 -16.12 -6.72
C ARG A 65 -16.37 -16.05 -5.20
N ILE A 66 -16.85 -14.94 -4.63
CA ILE A 66 -16.79 -14.66 -3.18
C ILE A 66 -17.80 -15.54 -2.42
N LYS A 67 -17.37 -16.07 -1.26
CA LYS A 67 -18.13 -17.05 -0.50
C LYS A 67 -18.48 -16.63 0.91
N ASN A 68 -17.65 -15.79 1.54
CA ASN A 68 -17.80 -15.42 2.94
C ASN A 68 -18.37 -14.01 3.10
N ALA A 69 -17.83 -13.03 2.38
CA ALA A 69 -18.31 -11.66 2.41
C ALA A 69 -19.65 -11.48 1.69
N VAL A 70 -20.41 -10.50 2.11
CA VAL A 70 -21.53 -9.94 1.33
C VAL A 70 -20.97 -9.24 0.11
N VAL A 71 -21.49 -9.54 -1.08
CA VAL A 71 -21.12 -8.83 -2.32
C VAL A 71 -22.17 -7.77 -2.60
N CYS A 72 -21.70 -6.54 -2.76
CA CYS A 72 -22.52 -5.35 -2.96
C CYS A 72 -22.28 -4.74 -4.35
N SER A 73 -23.32 -4.17 -4.96
CA SER A 73 -23.21 -3.33 -6.14
C SER A 73 -23.91 -2.00 -5.90
N LEU A 74 -23.23 -0.90 -6.28
CA LEU A 74 -23.82 0.42 -6.28
C LEU A 74 -24.88 0.55 -7.39
N ALA A 75 -25.94 1.29 -7.10
CA ALA A 75 -27.02 1.63 -8.06
C ALA A 75 -27.55 3.02 -7.78
N ARG A 76 -27.65 3.88 -8.77
CA ARG A 76 -28.37 5.16 -8.63
C ARG A 76 -29.86 4.88 -8.34
N ALA A 77 -30.55 5.85 -7.81
CA ALA A 77 -32.00 5.78 -7.57
C ALA A 77 -32.79 5.76 -8.91
N LYS A 78 -32.56 4.75 -9.75
CA LYS A 78 -33.19 4.53 -11.04
C LYS A 78 -33.51 3.05 -11.22
N THR A 79 -34.68 2.75 -11.78
CA THR A 79 -35.14 1.36 -12.02
C THR A 79 -34.10 0.53 -12.74
N GLY A 80 -33.61 0.97 -13.90
CA GLY A 80 -32.64 0.21 -14.69
C GLY A 80 -31.30 -0.05 -13.98
N ASP A 81 -30.83 0.88 -13.14
CA ASP A 81 -29.59 0.70 -12.36
C ASP A 81 -29.76 -0.41 -11.31
N ILE A 82 -30.90 -0.40 -10.61
CA ILE A 82 -31.21 -1.38 -9.56
C ILE A 82 -31.40 -2.76 -10.17
N GLU A 83 -32.14 -2.88 -11.30
CA GLU A 83 -32.36 -4.14 -12.01
C GLU A 83 -31.04 -4.73 -12.52
N ARG A 84 -30.16 -3.88 -13.08
CA ARG A 84 -28.85 -4.31 -13.57
C ARG A 84 -27.91 -4.73 -12.44
N ALA A 85 -27.93 -4.02 -11.30
CA ALA A 85 -27.20 -4.44 -10.08
C ALA A 85 -27.72 -5.81 -9.57
N ALA A 86 -29.03 -5.98 -9.52
CA ALA A 86 -29.67 -7.23 -9.11
C ALA A 86 -29.27 -8.39 -10.03
N GLU A 87 -29.25 -8.18 -11.34
CA GLU A 87 -28.82 -9.16 -12.34
C GLU A 87 -27.35 -9.56 -12.15
N ALA A 88 -26.46 -8.57 -11.99
CA ALA A 88 -25.04 -8.82 -11.75
C ALA A 88 -24.79 -9.59 -10.44
N LEU A 89 -25.57 -9.32 -9.40
CA LEU A 89 -25.46 -9.95 -8.11
C LEU A 89 -26.16 -11.33 -7.99
N LYS A 90 -26.90 -11.77 -9.01
CA LYS A 90 -27.67 -13.02 -8.97
C LYS A 90 -26.88 -14.26 -8.53
N PRO A 91 -25.59 -14.45 -8.87
CA PRO A 91 -24.81 -15.61 -8.40
C PRO A 91 -24.27 -15.44 -6.98
N ALA A 92 -24.38 -14.26 -6.36
CA ALA A 92 -23.85 -14.03 -5.02
C ALA A 92 -24.61 -14.87 -3.97
N LYS A 93 -23.86 -15.45 -3.02
CA LYS A 93 -24.44 -16.16 -1.90
C LYS A 93 -25.18 -15.21 -0.94
N GLN A 94 -24.64 -14.01 -0.77
CA GLN A 94 -25.17 -12.95 0.09
C GLN A 94 -25.13 -11.63 -0.69
N PRO A 95 -26.14 -11.31 -1.51
CA PRO A 95 -26.18 -10.09 -2.31
C PRO A 95 -26.64 -8.89 -1.47
N ARG A 96 -26.04 -7.72 -1.71
CA ARG A 96 -26.51 -6.41 -1.25
C ARG A 96 -26.67 -5.45 -2.42
N ILE A 97 -27.76 -4.72 -2.46
CA ILE A 97 -27.94 -3.59 -3.37
C ILE A 97 -27.75 -2.31 -2.55
N HIS A 98 -26.78 -1.49 -2.97
CA HIS A 98 -26.50 -0.18 -2.39
C HIS A 98 -27.06 0.90 -3.32
N THR A 99 -28.14 1.55 -2.92
CA THR A 99 -28.72 2.66 -3.70
C THR A 99 -28.58 3.98 -2.96
N PHE A 100 -28.51 5.08 -3.69
CA PHE A 100 -28.27 6.39 -3.11
C PHE A 100 -29.01 7.50 -3.83
N MET A 101 -29.28 8.58 -3.08
CA MET A 101 -29.75 9.86 -3.61
C MET A 101 -29.21 10.99 -2.72
N SER A 102 -28.89 12.12 -3.31
CA SER A 102 -28.51 13.28 -2.51
C SER A 102 -29.69 13.88 -1.79
N THR A 103 -29.41 14.36 -0.58
CA THR A 103 -30.37 15.07 0.27
C THR A 103 -29.96 16.53 0.53
N SER A 104 -28.74 16.93 0.11
CA SER A 104 -28.27 18.30 0.39
C SER A 104 -28.91 19.34 -0.52
N PRO A 105 -29.23 20.52 0.01
CA PRO A 105 -29.88 21.61 -0.75
C PRO A 105 -29.10 22.04 -1.98
N ILE A 106 -27.74 21.98 -1.90
CA ILE A 106 -26.86 22.35 -3.02
C ILE A 106 -26.99 21.38 -4.20
N HIS A 107 -27.03 20.08 -3.93
CA HIS A 107 -27.21 19.07 -4.98
C HIS A 107 -28.64 19.08 -5.52
N LEU A 108 -29.64 19.20 -4.64
CA LEU A 108 -31.03 19.25 -5.06
C LEU A 108 -31.28 20.44 -5.99
N LYS A 109 -30.74 21.61 -5.66
CA LYS A 109 -30.91 22.82 -6.47
C LYS A 109 -30.17 22.77 -7.81
N TYR A 110 -28.88 22.41 -7.78
CA TYR A 110 -28.01 22.61 -8.94
C TYR A 110 -27.82 21.36 -9.80
N GLN A 111 -27.80 20.17 -9.19
CA GLN A 111 -27.52 18.92 -9.90
C GLN A 111 -28.79 18.16 -10.29
N PHE A 112 -29.72 17.97 -9.33
CA PHE A 112 -30.89 17.11 -9.57
C PHE A 112 -32.15 17.90 -9.94
N LYS A 113 -32.25 19.15 -9.53
CA LYS A 113 -33.43 20.04 -9.75
C LYS A 113 -34.72 19.39 -9.24
N MET A 114 -34.68 18.86 -8.02
CA MET A 114 -35.76 18.16 -7.34
C MET A 114 -36.09 18.85 -6.03
N SER A 115 -37.35 18.79 -5.62
CA SER A 115 -37.80 19.15 -4.29
C SER A 115 -37.51 18.05 -3.26
N GLU A 116 -37.54 18.37 -1.98
CA GLU A 116 -37.39 17.43 -0.88
C GLU A 116 -38.43 16.29 -0.96
N GLU A 117 -39.69 16.61 -1.27
CA GLU A 117 -40.78 15.63 -1.34
C GLU A 117 -40.61 14.67 -2.51
N GLU A 118 -40.19 15.16 -3.70
CA GLU A 118 -39.89 14.31 -4.84
C GLU A 118 -38.74 13.32 -4.53
N VAL A 119 -37.75 13.76 -3.75
CA VAL A 119 -36.65 12.88 -3.31
C VAL A 119 -37.15 11.83 -2.32
N LEU A 120 -38.03 12.18 -1.36
CA LEU A 120 -38.61 11.21 -0.44
C LEU A 120 -39.44 10.14 -1.18
N ASP A 121 -40.21 10.50 -2.17
CA ASP A 121 -40.96 9.56 -3.01
C ASP A 121 -40.02 8.65 -3.83
N LEU A 122 -38.94 9.23 -4.36
CA LEU A 122 -37.91 8.47 -5.07
C LEU A 122 -37.20 7.46 -4.18
N ILE A 123 -36.84 7.85 -2.95
CA ILE A 123 -36.26 6.95 -1.92
C ILE A 123 -37.22 5.78 -1.66
N ALA A 124 -38.50 6.08 -1.36
CA ALA A 124 -39.49 5.05 -1.07
C ALA A 124 -39.67 4.07 -2.22
N THR A 125 -39.69 4.56 -3.45
CA THR A 125 -39.89 3.75 -4.65
C THR A 125 -38.68 2.87 -4.95
N THR A 126 -37.47 3.43 -4.91
CA THR A 126 -36.24 2.74 -5.33
C THR A 126 -35.79 1.74 -4.26
N VAL A 127 -35.91 2.04 -2.97
CA VAL A 127 -35.63 1.09 -1.90
C VAL A 127 -36.62 -0.09 -1.94
N LYS A 128 -37.92 0.16 -2.15
CA LYS A 128 -38.91 -0.93 -2.34
C LYS A 128 -38.61 -1.78 -3.56
N LEU A 129 -38.09 -1.18 -4.64
CA LEU A 129 -37.68 -1.93 -5.82
C LEU A 129 -36.48 -2.84 -5.52
N ALA A 130 -35.44 -2.30 -4.88
CA ALA A 130 -34.27 -3.08 -4.48
C ALA A 130 -34.64 -4.26 -3.56
N ARG A 131 -35.58 -4.05 -2.63
CA ARG A 131 -36.13 -5.10 -1.75
C ARG A 131 -36.80 -6.28 -2.46
N LYS A 132 -37.20 -6.13 -3.71
CA LYS A 132 -37.74 -7.25 -4.50
C LYS A 132 -36.68 -8.26 -4.89
N TYR A 133 -35.40 -7.85 -4.91
CA TYR A 133 -34.28 -8.66 -5.37
C TYR A 133 -33.41 -9.20 -4.22
N THR A 134 -33.35 -8.49 -3.09
CA THR A 134 -32.57 -8.91 -1.91
C THR A 134 -33.17 -8.36 -0.63
N ASP A 135 -32.98 -9.11 0.46
CA ASP A 135 -33.35 -8.67 1.82
C ASP A 135 -32.30 -7.72 2.43
N ASN A 136 -31.13 -7.56 1.80
CA ASN A 136 -30.05 -6.72 2.28
C ASN A 136 -29.92 -5.49 1.37
N VAL A 137 -30.52 -4.38 1.77
CA VAL A 137 -30.51 -3.12 1.02
C VAL A 137 -29.89 -2.02 1.85
N GLU A 138 -28.87 -1.39 1.31
CA GLU A 138 -28.27 -0.18 1.86
C GLU A 138 -28.76 1.05 1.09
N TRP A 139 -29.10 2.10 1.84
CA TRP A 139 -29.44 3.39 1.25
C TRP A 139 -28.55 4.50 1.81
N SER A 140 -27.90 5.26 0.91
CA SER A 140 -27.03 6.39 1.24
C SER A 140 -27.67 7.72 0.97
N ALA A 141 -27.67 8.60 1.98
CA ALA A 141 -28.02 10.01 1.84
C ALA A 141 -26.80 10.81 1.33
N MET A 142 -26.49 10.75 0.02
CA MET A 142 -25.31 11.45 -0.52
C MET A 142 -25.28 12.92 -0.05
N ASP A 143 -24.11 13.35 0.48
CA ASP A 143 -23.90 14.67 1.04
C ASP A 143 -24.74 14.96 2.31
N ALA A 144 -24.86 13.92 3.15
CA ALA A 144 -25.64 13.95 4.40
C ALA A 144 -25.18 15.05 5.35
N THR A 145 -23.88 15.29 5.43
CA THR A 145 -23.28 16.25 6.38
C THR A 145 -23.60 17.71 6.05
N ARG A 146 -24.05 18.02 4.82
CA ARG A 146 -24.53 19.34 4.41
C ARG A 146 -26.05 19.38 4.26
N THR A 147 -26.75 18.36 4.72
CA THR A 147 -28.21 18.26 4.71
C THR A 147 -28.80 18.75 6.03
N PRO A 148 -29.85 19.60 6.05
CA PRO A 148 -30.55 19.96 7.28
C PRO A 148 -31.01 18.70 8.04
N LEU A 149 -30.63 18.60 9.33
CA LEU A 149 -30.88 17.38 10.13
C LEU A 149 -32.35 16.94 10.19
N PRO A 150 -33.36 17.86 10.32
CA PRO A 150 -34.76 17.41 10.29
C PRO A 150 -35.16 16.70 8.99
N TYR A 151 -34.70 17.20 7.86
CA TYR A 151 -34.97 16.59 6.56
C TYR A 151 -34.18 15.28 6.40
N LEU A 152 -32.91 15.27 6.82
CA LEU A 152 -32.09 14.03 6.79
C LEU A 152 -32.74 12.90 7.60
N CYS A 153 -33.26 13.20 8.80
CA CYS A 153 -33.98 12.23 9.63
C CYS A 153 -35.25 11.71 8.95
N ARG A 154 -36.02 12.59 8.28
CA ARG A 154 -37.19 12.17 7.47
C ARG A 154 -36.78 11.22 6.34
N ALA A 155 -35.69 11.52 5.64
CA ALA A 155 -35.18 10.69 4.54
C ALA A 155 -34.81 9.28 5.04
N PHE A 156 -34.11 9.17 6.18
CA PHE A 156 -33.79 7.87 6.79
C PHE A 156 -35.04 7.12 7.26
N GLU A 157 -35.99 7.80 7.89
CA GLU A 157 -37.26 7.17 8.27
C GLU A 157 -37.98 6.56 7.07
N VAL A 158 -38.04 7.29 5.95
CA VAL A 158 -38.67 6.82 4.70
C VAL A 158 -37.90 5.65 4.10
N ALA A 159 -36.57 5.70 4.04
CA ALA A 159 -35.73 4.63 3.53
C ALA A 159 -35.92 3.33 4.33
N ILE A 160 -35.89 3.41 5.66
CA ILE A 160 -36.07 2.27 6.55
C ILE A 160 -37.51 1.70 6.44
N LYS A 161 -38.52 2.57 6.37
CA LYS A 161 -39.93 2.17 6.15
C LYS A 161 -40.12 1.47 4.79
N ALA A 162 -39.35 1.87 3.78
CA ALA A 162 -39.34 1.24 2.45
C ALA A 162 -38.58 -0.10 2.43
N GLY A 163 -37.77 -0.41 3.46
CA GLY A 163 -37.11 -1.69 3.66
C GLY A 163 -35.58 -1.64 3.63
N ALA A 164 -34.95 -0.46 3.71
CA ALA A 164 -33.50 -0.39 3.90
C ALA A 164 -33.13 -1.04 5.24
N THR A 165 -32.13 -1.92 5.21
CA THR A 165 -31.56 -2.59 6.39
C THR A 165 -30.29 -1.93 6.90
N THR A 166 -29.71 -1.06 6.07
CA THR A 166 -28.57 -0.20 6.41
C THR A 166 -28.83 1.19 5.85
N VAL A 167 -28.56 2.21 6.65
CA VAL A 167 -28.63 3.61 6.25
C VAL A 167 -27.29 4.28 6.46
N ASN A 168 -26.74 4.85 5.39
CA ASN A 168 -25.41 5.40 5.38
C ASN A 168 -25.43 6.94 5.42
N VAL A 169 -24.52 7.51 6.19
CA VAL A 169 -24.37 8.96 6.43
C VAL A 169 -23.05 9.45 5.81
N PRO A 170 -23.01 9.75 4.50
CA PRO A 170 -21.76 10.17 3.86
C PRO A 170 -21.35 11.60 4.18
N ASP A 171 -20.10 11.78 4.62
CA ASP A 171 -19.36 13.04 4.53
C ASP A 171 -18.68 13.10 3.15
N THR A 172 -19.50 13.38 2.14
CA THR A 172 -19.15 13.25 0.72
C THR A 172 -18.03 14.20 0.28
N VAL A 173 -17.89 15.34 0.95
CA VAL A 173 -16.85 16.33 0.64
C VAL A 173 -15.76 16.44 1.71
N GLY A 174 -15.79 15.55 2.70
CA GLY A 174 -14.73 15.42 3.70
C GLY A 174 -14.49 16.67 4.54
N TYR A 175 -15.55 17.40 4.94
CA TYR A 175 -15.40 18.71 5.57
C TYR A 175 -15.82 18.76 7.04
N THR A 176 -16.47 17.71 7.58
CA THR A 176 -16.87 17.67 8.98
C THR A 176 -15.70 17.43 9.93
N ALA A 177 -15.81 17.99 11.13
CA ALA A 177 -14.94 17.68 12.25
C ALA A 177 -15.51 16.50 13.08
N PRO A 178 -14.67 15.76 13.85
CA PRO A 178 -15.13 14.57 14.58
C PRO A 178 -16.29 14.80 15.55
N ASP A 179 -16.28 15.90 16.29
CA ASP A 179 -17.36 16.23 17.24
C ASP A 179 -18.66 16.59 16.51
N GLU A 180 -18.57 17.29 15.39
CA GLU A 180 -19.71 17.59 14.54
C GLU A 180 -20.33 16.30 13.98
N TYR A 181 -19.50 15.41 13.45
CA TYR A 181 -19.96 14.15 12.88
C TYR A 181 -20.55 13.22 13.96
N PHE A 182 -19.94 13.18 15.16
CA PHE A 182 -20.50 12.49 16.32
C PHE A 182 -21.91 12.99 16.65
N ASN A 183 -22.12 14.32 16.66
CA ASN A 183 -23.41 14.93 16.95
C ASN A 183 -24.46 14.63 15.87
N ILE A 184 -24.07 14.60 14.59
CA ILE A 184 -24.96 14.20 13.47
C ILE A 184 -25.46 12.77 13.69
N ILE A 185 -24.55 11.80 13.90
CA ILE A 185 -24.91 10.39 14.13
C ILE A 185 -25.78 10.22 15.37
N THR A 186 -25.42 10.90 16.48
CA THR A 186 -26.20 10.88 17.72
C THR A 186 -27.62 11.42 17.51
N THR A 187 -27.75 12.52 16.76
CA THR A 187 -29.06 13.12 16.45
C THR A 187 -29.91 12.17 15.62
N ILE A 188 -29.35 11.56 14.56
CA ILE A 188 -30.05 10.55 13.74
C ILE A 188 -30.54 9.40 14.61
N LYS A 189 -29.65 8.84 15.43
CA LYS A 189 -29.95 7.71 16.32
C LYS A 189 -31.09 8.01 17.30
N ASN A 190 -31.17 9.24 17.81
CA ASN A 190 -32.15 9.63 18.80
C ASN A 190 -33.46 10.15 18.21
N THR A 191 -33.46 10.60 16.94
CA THR A 191 -34.60 11.30 16.32
C THR A 191 -35.37 10.41 15.34
N VAL A 192 -34.70 9.50 14.61
CA VAL A 192 -35.36 8.66 13.61
C VAL A 192 -36.16 7.54 14.31
N PRO A 193 -37.50 7.50 14.18
CA PRO A 193 -38.36 6.66 15.03
C PRO A 193 -38.17 5.14 14.83
N ASN A 194 -37.71 4.75 13.67
CA ASN A 194 -37.53 3.35 13.26
C ASN A 194 -36.06 2.95 13.07
N ILE A 195 -35.12 3.70 13.64
CA ILE A 195 -33.66 3.52 13.44
C ILE A 195 -33.17 2.16 13.95
N ASP A 196 -33.82 1.61 14.95
CA ASP A 196 -33.53 0.29 15.53
C ASP A 196 -33.72 -0.88 14.54
N LYS A 197 -34.39 -0.64 13.40
CA LYS A 197 -34.58 -1.61 12.31
C LYS A 197 -33.48 -1.59 11.26
N ALA A 198 -32.53 -0.69 11.38
CA ALA A 198 -31.43 -0.55 10.42
C ALA A 198 -30.08 -0.30 11.12
N ILE A 199 -29.02 -0.68 10.44
CA ILE A 199 -27.65 -0.38 10.85
C ILE A 199 -27.33 1.03 10.37
N ILE A 200 -26.76 1.87 11.24
CA ILE A 200 -26.18 3.15 10.83
C ILE A 200 -24.77 2.89 10.29
N SER A 201 -24.55 3.26 9.04
CA SER A 201 -23.25 3.22 8.35
C SER A 201 -22.63 4.62 8.26
N THR A 202 -21.32 4.67 8.16
CA THR A 202 -20.56 5.91 7.94
C THR A 202 -19.64 5.76 6.72
N HIS A 203 -19.56 6.82 5.92
CA HIS A 203 -18.64 6.96 4.79
C HIS A 203 -18.02 8.35 4.86
N CYS A 204 -16.71 8.44 4.98
CA CYS A 204 -16.02 9.72 5.13
C CYS A 204 -14.93 9.89 4.08
N GLN A 205 -15.02 10.96 3.29
CA GLN A 205 -13.94 11.42 2.42
C GLN A 205 -12.88 12.17 3.24
N ASN A 206 -11.66 12.24 2.74
CA ASN A 206 -10.47 12.62 3.51
C ASN A 206 -9.91 14.00 3.12
N ASP A 207 -10.74 14.90 2.58
CA ASP A 207 -10.29 16.19 2.06
C ASP A 207 -9.59 17.08 3.11
N LEU A 208 -10.02 16.99 4.37
CA LEU A 208 -9.36 17.66 5.51
C LEU A 208 -8.41 16.74 6.31
N GLY A 209 -8.19 15.49 5.88
CA GLY A 209 -7.38 14.53 6.62
C GLY A 209 -8.07 13.97 7.87
N LEU A 210 -9.41 14.02 7.95
CA LEU A 210 -10.19 13.65 9.15
C LEU A 210 -11.05 12.40 8.95
N ALA A 211 -11.00 11.73 7.81
CA ALA A 211 -11.90 10.61 7.49
C ALA A 211 -11.87 9.49 8.54
N THR A 212 -10.69 9.03 8.92
CA THR A 212 -10.52 8.01 9.96
C THR A 212 -11.04 8.49 11.32
N ALA A 213 -10.76 9.73 11.71
CA ALA A 213 -11.21 10.31 12.97
C ALA A 213 -12.74 10.45 13.01
N ASN A 214 -13.37 10.87 11.91
CA ASN A 214 -14.81 10.97 11.77
C ASN A 214 -15.48 9.59 11.85
N SER A 215 -14.96 8.59 11.16
CA SER A 215 -15.48 7.22 11.22
C SER A 215 -15.40 6.63 12.63
N LEU A 216 -14.33 6.88 13.35
CA LEU A 216 -14.17 6.48 14.75
C LEU A 216 -15.12 7.23 15.68
N ALA A 217 -15.37 8.52 15.44
CA ALA A 217 -16.38 9.30 16.18
C ALA A 217 -17.78 8.73 15.94
N ALA A 218 -18.10 8.35 14.70
CA ALA A 218 -19.40 7.77 14.34
C ALA A 218 -19.70 6.46 15.09
N ILE A 219 -18.73 5.54 15.19
CA ILE A 219 -18.97 4.27 15.94
C ILE A 219 -19.18 4.52 17.43
N ARG A 220 -18.51 5.50 18.01
CA ARG A 220 -18.77 5.95 19.39
C ARG A 220 -20.18 6.53 19.56
N ALA A 221 -20.70 7.22 18.54
CA ALA A 221 -22.05 7.77 18.51
C ALA A 221 -23.14 6.71 18.27
N GLY A 222 -22.78 5.52 17.79
CA GLY A 222 -23.70 4.40 17.59
C GLY A 222 -23.78 3.82 16.19
N ALA A 223 -22.99 4.28 15.23
CA ALA A 223 -22.82 3.61 13.95
C ALA A 223 -22.19 2.22 14.16
N ARG A 224 -22.55 1.25 13.30
CA ARG A 224 -22.03 -0.12 13.39
C ARG A 224 -21.57 -0.67 12.06
N GLN A 225 -21.50 0.15 11.03
CA GLN A 225 -20.81 -0.13 9.78
C GLN A 225 -19.90 1.05 9.40
N ILE A 226 -18.72 0.75 8.89
CA ILE A 226 -17.77 1.72 8.35
C ILE A 226 -17.47 1.34 6.89
N GLU A 227 -17.77 2.25 5.97
CA GLU A 227 -17.25 2.18 4.60
C GLU A 227 -15.83 2.74 4.58
N CYS A 228 -14.92 1.98 4.01
CA CYS A 228 -13.50 2.30 3.97
C CYS A 228 -12.82 1.66 2.76
N THR A 229 -11.58 2.02 2.52
CA THR A 229 -10.78 1.43 1.44
C THR A 229 -9.40 1.04 1.93
N ILE A 230 -8.79 0.05 1.28
CA ILE A 230 -7.37 -0.26 1.50
C ILE A 230 -6.52 0.97 1.13
N ASN A 231 -5.59 1.33 1.98
CA ASN A 231 -4.71 2.49 1.85
C ASN A 231 -5.43 3.85 1.85
N GLY A 232 -6.74 3.86 2.10
CA GLY A 232 -7.56 5.07 2.03
C GLY A 232 -7.71 5.62 0.61
N ILE A 233 -7.53 4.81 -0.44
CA ILE A 233 -7.70 5.27 -1.84
C ILE A 233 -9.14 5.71 -2.12
N GLY A 234 -9.33 6.62 -3.07
CA GLY A 234 -10.65 7.12 -3.47
C GLY A 234 -10.61 8.48 -4.14
N GLU A 235 -11.76 9.00 -4.47
CA GLU A 235 -11.90 10.31 -5.09
C GLU A 235 -11.17 11.41 -4.29
N ARG A 236 -10.56 12.37 -4.99
CA ARG A 236 -9.84 13.53 -4.44
C ARG A 236 -8.72 13.14 -3.47
N ALA A 237 -8.95 13.32 -2.13
CA ALA A 237 -7.98 12.97 -1.09
C ALA A 237 -8.17 11.56 -0.51
N GLY A 238 -9.13 10.80 -1.06
CA GLY A 238 -9.43 9.44 -0.67
C GLY A 238 -10.48 9.30 0.43
N ASN A 239 -10.58 8.09 0.95
CA ASN A 239 -11.56 7.65 1.94
C ASN A 239 -10.93 7.37 3.31
N THR A 240 -11.76 7.00 4.26
CA THR A 240 -11.31 6.32 5.49
C THR A 240 -10.44 5.12 5.13
N ALA A 241 -9.23 5.06 5.68
CA ALA A 241 -8.33 3.92 5.49
C ALA A 241 -8.74 2.74 6.37
N LEU A 242 -8.98 1.57 5.75
CA LEU A 242 -9.40 0.35 6.46
C LEU A 242 -8.42 -0.02 7.56
N GLU A 243 -7.13 -0.05 7.24
CA GLU A 243 -6.06 -0.42 8.17
C GLU A 243 -6.01 0.50 9.39
N GLU A 244 -6.25 1.80 9.21
CA GLU A 244 -6.19 2.78 10.31
C GLU A 244 -7.35 2.59 11.28
N VAL A 245 -8.57 2.41 10.78
CA VAL A 245 -9.75 2.17 11.61
C VAL A 245 -9.62 0.85 12.36
N VAL A 246 -9.29 -0.23 11.64
CA VAL A 246 -9.21 -1.57 12.21
C VAL A 246 -8.13 -1.66 13.27
N MET A 247 -6.93 -1.12 12.99
CA MET A 247 -5.84 -1.14 13.96
C MET A 247 -6.08 -0.20 15.15
N THR A 248 -6.82 0.91 14.97
CA THR A 248 -7.25 1.75 16.09
C THR A 248 -8.19 0.97 17.03
N ILE A 249 -9.20 0.30 16.49
CA ILE A 249 -10.12 -0.54 17.29
C ILE A 249 -9.34 -1.69 17.97
N HIS A 250 -8.42 -2.32 17.25
CA HIS A 250 -7.61 -3.43 17.77
C HIS A 250 -6.69 -2.99 18.92
N THR A 251 -6.04 -1.83 18.79
CA THR A 251 -5.03 -1.33 19.72
C THR A 251 -5.65 -0.61 20.92
N ARG A 252 -6.73 0.16 20.70
CA ARG A 252 -7.35 1.01 21.73
C ARG A 252 -8.69 0.45 22.20
N ARG A 253 -8.70 -0.81 22.61
CA ARG A 253 -9.89 -1.49 23.19
C ARG A 253 -10.44 -0.82 24.45
N ASP A 254 -9.60 -0.06 25.12
CA ASP A 254 -9.96 0.80 26.25
C ASP A 254 -10.97 1.89 25.87
N LEU A 255 -10.84 2.47 24.68
CA LEU A 255 -11.71 3.54 24.14
C LEU A 255 -12.74 3.01 23.14
N TYR A 256 -12.39 1.92 22.45
CA TYR A 256 -13.20 1.31 21.39
C TYR A 256 -13.45 -0.16 21.74
N PRO A 257 -14.41 -0.44 22.69
CA PRO A 257 -14.71 -1.81 23.14
C PRO A 257 -15.51 -2.60 22.09
N PHE A 258 -15.07 -2.53 20.84
CA PHE A 258 -15.68 -3.15 19.68
C PHE A 258 -14.79 -4.26 19.12
N THR A 259 -15.38 -5.11 18.29
CA THR A 259 -14.66 -6.11 17.50
C THR A 259 -14.95 -5.92 16.01
N THR A 260 -14.03 -6.36 15.16
CA THR A 260 -14.22 -6.50 13.71
C THR A 260 -14.01 -7.93 13.29
N GLY A 261 -14.39 -8.28 12.06
CA GLY A 261 -14.10 -9.59 11.44
C GLY A 261 -12.71 -9.68 10.82
N ILE A 262 -11.94 -8.59 10.83
CA ILE A 262 -10.68 -8.49 10.09
C ILE A 262 -9.56 -9.29 10.76
N LYS A 263 -8.88 -10.10 9.97
CA LYS A 263 -7.61 -10.75 10.29
C LYS A 263 -6.50 -9.77 9.97
N THR A 264 -6.00 -9.09 10.99
CA THR A 264 -5.11 -7.94 10.84
C THR A 264 -3.77 -8.30 10.19
N GLU A 265 -3.32 -9.55 10.34
CA GLU A 265 -2.12 -10.10 9.70
C GLU A 265 -2.18 -10.13 8.15
N HIS A 266 -3.35 -9.88 7.56
CA HIS A 266 -3.49 -9.75 6.10
C HIS A 266 -3.35 -8.30 5.60
N ILE A 267 -3.32 -7.30 6.48
CA ILE A 267 -3.33 -5.87 6.12
C ILE A 267 -2.19 -5.51 5.16
N MET A 268 -0.94 -5.83 5.51
CA MET A 268 0.20 -5.50 4.66
C MET A 268 0.16 -6.18 3.29
N ARG A 269 -0.34 -7.41 3.24
CA ARG A 269 -0.53 -8.13 1.98
C ARG A 269 -1.53 -7.42 1.07
N CYS A 270 -2.68 -7.01 1.62
CA CYS A 270 -3.71 -6.28 0.87
C CYS A 270 -3.20 -4.90 0.42
N SER A 271 -2.53 -4.17 1.30
CA SER A 271 -1.93 -2.87 0.97
C SER A 271 -0.95 -2.96 -0.20
N ARG A 272 -0.04 -3.95 -0.17
CA ARG A 272 0.93 -4.19 -1.26
C ARG A 272 0.26 -4.63 -2.56
N LEU A 273 -0.80 -5.44 -2.48
CA LEU A 273 -1.56 -5.85 -3.64
C LEU A 273 -2.19 -4.64 -4.33
N ILE A 274 -2.86 -3.75 -3.57
CA ILE A 274 -3.47 -2.53 -4.14
C ILE A 274 -2.39 -1.63 -4.75
N THR A 275 -1.26 -1.43 -4.09
CA THR A 275 -0.12 -0.68 -4.67
C THR A 275 0.35 -1.31 -5.99
N SER A 276 0.43 -2.63 -6.06
CA SER A 276 0.89 -3.35 -7.25
C SER A 276 -0.07 -3.23 -8.43
N VAL A 277 -1.38 -3.35 -8.19
CA VAL A 277 -2.38 -3.33 -9.28
C VAL A 277 -2.74 -1.92 -9.74
N THR A 278 -2.70 -0.93 -8.84
CA THR A 278 -3.01 0.47 -9.19
C THR A 278 -1.79 1.27 -9.59
N GLY A 279 -0.59 0.85 -9.19
CA GLY A 279 0.64 1.63 -9.33
C GLY A 279 0.76 2.80 -8.35
N GLN A 280 -0.27 3.06 -7.54
CA GLN A 280 -0.28 4.16 -6.57
C GLN A 280 0.55 3.79 -5.34
N GLN A 281 1.67 4.49 -5.15
CA GLN A 281 2.57 4.24 -4.03
C GLN A 281 2.00 4.77 -2.71
N VAL A 282 2.12 3.97 -1.66
CA VAL A 282 1.83 4.40 -0.30
C VAL A 282 2.93 5.33 0.19
N GLN A 283 2.57 6.43 0.83
CA GLN A 283 3.55 7.33 1.46
C GLN A 283 4.35 6.58 2.54
N ASN A 284 5.67 6.80 2.59
CA ASN A 284 6.53 6.11 3.55
C ASN A 284 6.10 6.31 5.01
N ASN A 285 5.56 7.46 5.35
CA ASN A 285 5.09 7.82 6.69
C ASN A 285 3.57 7.58 6.91
N LYS A 286 2.89 6.88 5.98
CA LYS A 286 1.49 6.52 6.21
C LYS A 286 1.36 5.62 7.41
N ALA A 287 0.36 5.89 8.23
CA ALA A 287 0.06 5.07 9.39
C ALA A 287 -0.16 3.59 8.99
N ILE A 288 0.27 2.67 9.80
CA ILE A 288 0.11 1.21 9.72
C ILE A 288 0.89 0.56 8.56
N VAL A 289 0.73 1.05 7.32
CA VAL A 289 1.21 0.37 6.10
C VAL A 289 2.38 1.06 5.40
N GLY A 290 2.75 2.26 5.83
CA GLY A 290 3.91 2.98 5.30
C GLY A 290 5.22 2.27 5.62
N ALA A 291 6.23 2.42 4.77
CA ALA A 291 7.54 1.78 4.94
C ALA A 291 8.22 2.15 6.27
N ASN A 292 7.91 3.35 6.81
CA ASN A 292 8.47 3.86 8.06
C ASN A 292 7.60 3.54 9.30
N ALA A 293 6.43 2.90 9.13
CA ALA A 293 5.49 2.68 10.24
C ALA A 293 6.09 1.85 11.40
N PHE A 294 7.04 0.96 11.07
CA PHE A 294 7.77 0.12 12.03
C PHE A 294 9.29 0.29 11.87
N ALA A 295 9.74 1.48 11.47
CA ALA A 295 11.14 1.77 11.27
C ALA A 295 11.63 2.80 12.30
N HIS A 296 12.77 2.51 12.93
CA HIS A 296 13.39 3.37 13.90
C HIS A 296 14.83 3.71 13.47
N GLU A 297 15.13 4.98 13.24
CA GLU A 297 16.47 5.46 12.87
C GLU A 297 17.16 6.18 14.03
N SER A 298 16.41 6.93 14.84
CA SER A 298 16.95 7.68 15.99
C SER A 298 17.54 6.73 17.03
N GLY A 299 18.80 7.00 17.45
CA GLY A 299 19.51 6.16 18.41
C GLY A 299 18.78 5.98 19.74
N ILE A 300 18.07 7.01 20.24
CA ILE A 300 17.27 6.91 21.47
C ILE A 300 16.06 5.99 21.29
N HIS A 301 15.42 6.01 20.12
CA HIS A 301 14.31 5.11 19.81
C HIS A 301 14.80 3.67 19.65
N GLN A 302 15.91 3.47 18.92
CA GLN A 302 16.51 2.14 18.74
C GLN A 302 16.92 1.52 20.08
N ASP A 303 17.58 2.29 20.95
CA ASP A 303 17.96 1.82 22.29
C ASP A 303 16.73 1.45 23.14
N GLY A 304 15.66 2.25 23.05
CA GLY A 304 14.40 1.98 23.73
C GLY A 304 13.74 0.68 23.24
N VAL A 305 13.57 0.53 21.92
CA VAL A 305 12.93 -0.66 21.31
C VAL A 305 13.72 -1.93 21.59
N LEU A 306 15.06 -1.88 21.52
CA LEU A 306 15.93 -3.02 21.84
C LEU A 306 15.80 -3.47 23.30
N LYS A 307 15.56 -2.54 24.23
CA LYS A 307 15.30 -2.86 25.63
C LYS A 307 13.89 -3.39 25.86
N HIS A 308 12.91 -2.78 25.24
CA HIS A 308 11.50 -3.20 25.30
C HIS A 308 10.69 -2.52 24.17
N ALA A 309 10.14 -3.30 23.25
CA ALA A 309 9.40 -2.78 22.08
C ALA A 309 8.31 -1.74 22.45
N GLY A 310 7.57 -1.98 23.55
CA GLY A 310 6.51 -1.08 24.03
C GLY A 310 6.97 0.31 24.47
N THR A 311 8.27 0.64 24.43
CA THR A 311 8.76 2.01 24.67
C THR A 311 8.37 2.97 23.55
N TYR A 312 8.28 2.48 22.30
CA TYR A 312 7.96 3.27 21.13
C TYR A 312 6.97 2.59 20.17
N GLU A 313 6.58 1.34 20.40
CA GLU A 313 5.66 0.59 19.57
C GLU A 313 4.35 0.33 20.32
N ILE A 314 3.22 0.77 19.73
CA ILE A 314 1.86 0.53 20.25
C ILE A 314 1.23 -0.72 19.66
N MET A 315 1.83 -1.30 18.63
CA MET A 315 1.46 -2.53 17.94
C MET A 315 2.72 -3.20 17.41
N THR A 316 2.68 -4.50 17.17
CA THR A 316 3.82 -5.23 16.64
C THR A 316 3.75 -5.37 15.11
N PRO A 317 4.88 -5.46 14.40
CA PRO A 317 4.90 -5.71 12.96
C PRO A 317 4.09 -6.95 12.56
N GLU A 318 4.16 -8.02 13.35
CA GLU A 318 3.46 -9.27 13.11
C GLU A 318 1.94 -9.09 13.15
N SER A 319 1.45 -8.16 13.97
CA SER A 319 0.01 -7.86 14.07
C SER A 319 -0.61 -7.35 12.77
N VAL A 320 0.20 -6.86 11.84
CA VAL A 320 -0.22 -6.38 10.50
C VAL A 320 0.33 -7.24 9.36
N GLY A 321 1.04 -8.32 9.67
CA GLY A 321 1.58 -9.27 8.67
C GLY A 321 3.00 -9.00 8.20
N LEU A 322 3.79 -8.26 8.98
CA LEU A 322 5.23 -8.12 8.78
C LEU A 322 5.99 -9.12 9.68
N THR A 323 7.18 -9.53 9.26
CA THR A 323 7.96 -10.53 10.02
C THR A 323 8.83 -9.94 11.13
N LYS A 324 9.25 -8.68 11.01
CA LYS A 324 10.11 -7.96 11.99
C LYS A 324 10.01 -6.44 11.83
N SER A 325 10.31 -5.71 12.91
CA SER A 325 10.62 -4.27 12.84
C SER A 325 11.91 -4.04 12.05
N ASN A 326 11.94 -3.01 11.21
CA ASN A 326 13.14 -2.62 10.48
C ASN A 326 13.94 -1.61 11.34
N LEU A 327 15.07 -2.04 11.90
CA LEU A 327 16.09 -1.13 12.39
C LEU A 327 16.79 -0.54 11.15
N VAL A 328 16.34 0.63 10.73
CA VAL A 328 16.97 1.36 9.63
C VAL A 328 18.28 1.94 10.15
N MET A 329 19.39 1.49 9.54
CA MET A 329 20.69 2.02 9.87
C MET A 329 20.94 3.32 9.12
N GLY A 330 21.21 4.39 9.88
CA GLY A 330 21.40 5.73 9.34
C GLY A 330 22.26 6.60 10.23
N LYS A 331 22.40 7.87 9.87
CA LYS A 331 23.30 8.81 10.56
C LYS A 331 22.95 9.02 12.05
N HIS A 332 21.70 8.75 12.44
CA HIS A 332 21.22 8.87 13.83
C HIS A 332 21.32 7.57 14.63
N SER A 333 21.68 6.46 13.98
CA SER A 333 21.82 5.16 14.65
C SER A 333 22.97 5.16 15.66
N GLY A 334 22.70 4.60 16.84
CA GLY A 334 23.68 4.46 17.90
C GLY A 334 24.57 3.21 17.74
N ARG A 335 25.70 3.18 18.48
CA ARG A 335 26.65 2.06 18.48
C ARG A 335 26.00 0.72 18.85
N HIS A 336 25.03 0.74 19.78
CA HIS A 336 24.35 -0.49 20.23
C HIS A 336 23.53 -1.10 19.10
N ALA A 337 22.73 -0.30 18.40
CA ALA A 337 21.94 -0.76 17.25
C ALA A 337 22.84 -1.28 16.12
N PHE A 338 23.99 -0.64 15.87
CA PHE A 338 24.97 -1.11 14.90
C PHE A 338 25.58 -2.46 15.29
N LYS A 339 25.91 -2.66 16.58
CA LYS A 339 26.41 -3.94 17.11
C LYS A 339 25.39 -5.08 16.92
N ASP A 340 24.13 -4.82 17.29
CA ASP A 340 23.05 -5.81 17.15
C ASP A 340 22.78 -6.15 15.68
N LYS A 341 22.77 -5.14 14.80
CA LYS A 341 22.62 -5.36 13.37
C LYS A 341 23.73 -6.23 12.79
N ILE A 342 24.99 -5.98 13.15
CA ILE A 342 26.15 -6.81 12.74
C ILE A 342 25.99 -8.24 13.23
N LYS A 343 25.55 -8.42 14.48
CA LYS A 343 25.34 -9.74 15.07
C LYS A 343 24.20 -10.50 14.37
N ASP A 344 23.10 -9.82 14.06
CA ASP A 344 21.99 -10.41 13.29
C ASP A 344 22.41 -10.84 11.88
N MET A 345 23.42 -10.16 11.31
CA MET A 345 24.02 -10.51 10.01
C MET A 345 25.08 -11.62 10.12
N GLY A 346 25.30 -12.17 11.32
CA GLY A 346 26.22 -13.29 11.57
C GLY A 346 27.68 -12.91 11.81
N PHE A 347 27.98 -11.61 12.03
CA PHE A 347 29.36 -11.17 12.30
C PHE A 347 29.58 -10.98 13.80
N GLU A 348 30.71 -11.50 14.31
CA GLU A 348 31.19 -11.25 15.66
C GLU A 348 32.46 -10.41 15.59
N LEU A 349 32.39 -9.16 16.06
CA LEU A 349 33.53 -8.24 16.12
C LEU A 349 33.95 -8.02 17.57
N GLY A 350 35.27 -8.03 17.83
CA GLY A 350 35.83 -7.55 19.09
C GLY A 350 35.63 -6.03 19.27
N ASP A 351 35.67 -5.54 20.50
CA ASP A 351 35.29 -4.13 20.82
C ASP A 351 36.05 -3.08 19.99
N ASN A 352 37.37 -3.26 19.74
CA ASN A 352 38.14 -2.32 18.91
C ASN A 352 37.75 -2.36 17.44
N ALA A 353 37.48 -3.55 16.89
CA ALA A 353 37.04 -3.70 15.51
C ALA A 353 35.62 -3.14 15.30
N LEU A 354 34.78 -3.27 16.30
CA LEU A 354 33.42 -2.68 16.31
C LEU A 354 33.50 -1.15 16.34
N GLU A 355 34.40 -0.56 17.13
CA GLU A 355 34.61 0.89 17.21
C GLU A 355 35.04 1.48 15.87
N GLU A 356 36.01 0.84 15.20
CA GLU A 356 36.50 1.26 13.89
C GLU A 356 35.44 1.08 12.80
N ALA A 357 34.68 -0.01 12.82
CA ALA A 357 33.58 -0.24 11.90
C ALA A 357 32.46 0.78 12.10
N PHE A 358 32.13 1.11 13.36
CA PHE A 358 31.13 2.10 13.68
C PHE A 358 31.54 3.52 13.27
N ALA A 359 32.81 3.91 13.44
CA ALA A 359 33.31 5.20 12.98
C ALA A 359 33.15 5.33 11.43
N ARG A 360 33.55 4.29 10.70
CA ARG A 360 33.38 4.25 9.22
C ARG A 360 31.90 4.24 8.81
N PHE A 361 31.04 3.55 9.59
CA PHE A 361 29.60 3.59 9.37
C PHE A 361 29.05 5.00 9.53
N LYS A 362 29.49 5.79 10.51
CA LYS A 362 29.07 7.17 10.70
C LYS A 362 29.52 8.06 9.56
N ASP A 363 30.76 7.91 9.09
CA ASP A 363 31.28 8.62 7.92
C ASP A 363 30.51 8.30 6.63
N LEU A 364 30.11 7.05 6.47
CA LEU A 364 29.26 6.63 5.34
C LEU A 364 27.85 7.21 5.47
N ALA A 365 27.25 7.15 6.65
CA ALA A 365 25.91 7.64 6.94
C ALA A 365 25.77 9.17 6.80
N ASP A 366 26.87 9.92 6.93
CA ASP A 366 26.89 11.36 6.66
C ASP A 366 26.90 11.67 5.13
N LYS A 367 27.35 10.72 4.33
CA LYS A 367 27.50 10.86 2.87
C LYS A 367 26.36 10.18 2.08
N LYS A 368 25.71 9.17 2.67
CA LYS A 368 24.74 8.31 2.01
C LYS A 368 23.40 8.37 2.74
N LYS A 369 22.31 8.71 2.02
CA LYS A 369 20.98 8.88 2.58
C LYS A 369 20.35 7.55 3.07
N GLU A 370 20.59 6.46 2.35
CA GLU A 370 20.08 5.13 2.68
C GLU A 370 21.26 4.15 2.77
N ILE A 371 21.37 3.46 3.91
CA ILE A 371 22.41 2.47 4.15
C ILE A 371 21.77 1.09 4.11
N TYR A 372 22.27 0.24 3.27
CA TYR A 372 21.80 -1.13 3.09
C TYR A 372 22.70 -2.12 3.86
N ASP A 373 22.20 -3.33 4.03
CA ASP A 373 22.92 -4.39 4.72
C ASP A 373 24.27 -4.69 4.07
N GLU A 374 24.33 -4.61 2.74
CA GLU A 374 25.55 -4.77 1.94
C GLU A 374 26.61 -3.69 2.23
N ASP A 375 26.19 -2.48 2.50
CA ASP A 375 27.11 -1.40 2.89
C ASP A 375 27.76 -1.71 4.25
N ILE A 376 26.97 -2.22 5.18
CA ILE A 376 27.44 -2.62 6.51
C ILE A 376 28.41 -3.79 6.40
N ILE A 377 28.09 -4.80 5.57
CA ILE A 377 28.99 -5.93 5.26
C ILE A 377 30.32 -5.39 4.71
N ALA A 378 30.27 -4.49 3.73
CA ALA A 378 31.47 -3.90 3.13
C ALA A 378 32.31 -3.13 4.15
N LEU A 379 31.70 -2.46 5.14
CA LEU A 379 32.42 -1.79 6.21
C LEU A 379 33.09 -2.75 7.20
N VAL A 380 32.46 -3.89 7.45
CA VAL A 380 33.00 -4.97 8.29
C VAL A 380 34.11 -5.71 7.55
N ASP A 381 33.90 -6.02 6.28
CA ASP A 381 34.82 -6.76 5.42
C ASP A 381 35.97 -5.91 4.85
N ALA A 382 35.94 -4.59 4.99
CA ALA A 382 36.96 -3.69 4.45
C ALA A 382 38.41 -3.95 4.97
N ARG A 383 38.59 -4.88 5.90
CA ARG A 383 39.89 -5.52 6.21
C ARG A 383 40.27 -6.59 5.17
N ILE A 384 39.32 -7.12 4.38
CA ILE A 384 39.53 -8.25 3.47
C ILE A 384 39.59 -7.80 2.01
N ALA A 385 38.92 -6.71 1.62
CA ALA A 385 38.51 -6.43 0.23
C ALA A 385 39.32 -5.37 -0.54
N SER A 386 40.53 -4.96 -0.23
CA SER A 386 41.19 -3.90 -1.00
C SER A 386 42.36 -4.32 -1.91
N LYS A 387 42.78 -5.58 -1.90
CA LYS A 387 43.89 -6.03 -2.78
C LYS A 387 43.67 -7.37 -3.54
N ASN A 388 42.60 -8.12 -3.28
CA ASN A 388 42.42 -9.47 -3.82
C ASN A 388 41.09 -9.69 -4.56
N ASP A 389 40.42 -8.67 -5.06
CA ASP A 389 39.19 -8.86 -5.85
C ASP A 389 39.53 -9.63 -7.14
N PRO A 390 38.86 -10.76 -7.43
CA PRO A 390 39.16 -11.59 -8.59
C PRO A 390 38.87 -10.88 -9.93
N ILE A 391 38.08 -9.77 -9.88
CA ILE A 391 37.78 -8.97 -11.04
C ILE A 391 37.86 -7.50 -10.61
N GLN A 392 38.69 -6.71 -11.30
CA GLN A 392 38.81 -5.27 -11.05
C GLN A 392 38.51 -4.47 -12.32
N PHE A 393 37.74 -3.39 -12.17
CA PHE A 393 37.52 -2.43 -13.25
C PHE A 393 38.82 -1.66 -13.53
N SER A 394 39.22 -1.54 -14.80
CA SER A 394 40.41 -0.80 -15.21
C SER A 394 40.08 0.37 -16.13
N ALA A 395 39.40 0.11 -17.25
CA ALA A 395 39.05 1.17 -18.21
C ALA A 395 37.76 0.86 -18.98
N LEU A 396 37.05 1.94 -19.35
CA LEU A 396 35.88 1.87 -20.22
C LEU A 396 35.94 2.98 -21.26
N LYS A 397 35.72 2.62 -22.53
CA LYS A 397 35.49 3.56 -23.62
C LYS A 397 34.19 3.20 -24.31
N VAL A 398 33.26 4.15 -24.35
CA VAL A 398 31.95 3.95 -24.98
C VAL A 398 31.78 4.93 -26.13
N ILE A 399 31.34 4.44 -27.26
CA ILE A 399 30.91 5.25 -28.41
C ILE A 399 29.40 5.10 -28.50
N CYS A 400 28.67 6.22 -28.30
CA CYS A 400 27.22 6.22 -28.30
C CYS A 400 26.70 7.47 -29.04
N GLY A 401 25.49 7.34 -29.59
CA GLY A 401 24.82 8.43 -30.31
C GLY A 401 23.44 7.98 -30.81
N THR A 402 22.72 8.87 -31.43
CA THR A 402 21.41 8.59 -32.02
C THR A 402 21.49 7.94 -33.40
N VAL A 403 22.69 7.92 -33.98
CA VAL A 403 22.98 7.38 -35.34
C VAL A 403 24.27 6.55 -35.23
N GLY A 404 24.31 5.36 -35.83
CA GLY A 404 25.47 4.47 -35.84
C GLY A 404 25.45 3.43 -34.73
N GLU A 405 26.48 2.59 -34.72
CA GLU A 405 26.60 1.48 -33.78
C GLU A 405 27.02 1.96 -32.39
N GLN A 406 26.36 1.40 -31.36
CA GLN A 406 26.71 1.64 -29.96
C GLN A 406 27.77 0.62 -29.55
N THR A 407 28.98 1.05 -29.22
CA THR A 407 30.08 0.13 -28.86
C THR A 407 30.66 0.46 -27.50
N ALA A 408 31.01 -0.57 -26.72
CA ALA A 408 31.80 -0.44 -25.51
C ALA A 408 33.09 -1.27 -25.62
N GLU A 409 34.23 -0.62 -25.35
CA GLU A 409 35.52 -1.27 -25.15
C GLU A 409 35.86 -1.23 -23.66
N MET A 410 35.87 -2.41 -23.05
CA MET A 410 36.02 -2.63 -21.60
C MET A 410 37.32 -3.32 -21.31
N THR A 411 38.09 -2.81 -20.36
CA THR A 411 39.26 -3.50 -19.80
C THR A 411 39.00 -3.83 -18.33
N LEU A 412 39.12 -5.12 -18.01
CA LEU A 412 39.05 -5.64 -16.64
C LEU A 412 40.38 -6.33 -16.30
N ILE A 413 40.78 -6.24 -15.04
CA ILE A 413 41.88 -7.08 -14.51
C ILE A 413 41.20 -8.30 -13.88
N ILE A 414 41.45 -9.49 -14.45
CA ILE A 414 40.85 -10.74 -14.00
C ILE A 414 42.00 -11.64 -13.52
N ASP A 415 41.98 -12.00 -12.25
CA ASP A 415 43.03 -12.79 -11.58
C ASP A 415 44.43 -12.20 -11.85
N GLY A 416 44.53 -10.85 -11.72
CA GLY A 416 45.77 -10.07 -11.92
C GLY A 416 46.15 -9.82 -13.38
N THR A 417 45.43 -10.33 -14.36
CA THR A 417 45.75 -10.18 -15.79
C THR A 417 44.75 -9.24 -16.48
N PRO A 418 45.19 -8.16 -17.16
CA PRO A 418 44.31 -7.27 -17.90
C PRO A 418 43.77 -7.99 -19.16
N LYS A 419 42.45 -7.94 -19.34
CA LYS A 419 41.72 -8.43 -20.50
C LYS A 419 40.80 -7.35 -21.06
N THR A 420 40.79 -7.22 -22.39
CA THR A 420 39.98 -6.20 -23.07
C THR A 420 39.02 -6.87 -24.04
N ALA A 421 37.78 -6.38 -24.09
CA ALA A 421 36.78 -6.76 -25.10
C ALA A 421 36.10 -5.53 -25.66
N LYS A 422 35.80 -5.54 -26.98
CA LYS A 422 34.99 -4.55 -27.65
C LYS A 422 33.73 -5.22 -28.16
N VAL A 423 32.57 -4.68 -27.78
CA VAL A 423 31.27 -5.30 -28.05
C VAL A 423 30.24 -4.22 -28.45
N GLU A 424 29.33 -4.62 -29.33
CA GLU A 424 28.19 -3.81 -29.77
C GLU A 424 26.94 -4.11 -28.94
N GLY A 425 26.14 -3.07 -28.69
CA GLY A 425 24.88 -3.16 -27.98
C GLY A 425 23.76 -2.33 -28.60
N VAL A 426 22.55 -2.55 -28.13
CA VAL A 426 21.37 -1.75 -28.51
C VAL A 426 21.43 -0.33 -27.92
N GLY A 427 22.23 -0.15 -26.87
CA GLY A 427 22.51 1.13 -26.20
C GLY A 427 23.81 1.07 -25.42
N SER A 428 24.26 2.21 -24.90
CA SER A 428 25.54 2.35 -24.19
C SER A 428 25.66 1.44 -22.96
N VAL A 429 24.60 1.31 -22.18
CA VAL A 429 24.55 0.43 -20.99
C VAL A 429 24.57 -1.06 -21.41
N ASP A 430 23.79 -1.42 -22.43
CA ASP A 430 23.75 -2.80 -22.95
C ASP A 430 25.12 -3.22 -23.53
N ALA A 431 25.77 -2.35 -24.31
CA ALA A 431 27.12 -2.57 -24.82
C ALA A 431 28.13 -2.78 -23.67
N THR A 432 28.05 -1.96 -22.62
CA THR A 432 28.92 -2.03 -21.44
C THR A 432 28.72 -3.36 -20.71
N PHE A 433 27.48 -3.77 -20.44
CA PHE A 433 27.20 -5.02 -19.74
C PHE A 433 27.52 -6.27 -20.56
N LYS A 434 27.31 -6.23 -21.87
CA LYS A 434 27.75 -7.29 -22.80
C LYS A 434 29.26 -7.44 -22.84
N ALA A 435 30.01 -6.33 -22.81
CA ALA A 435 31.47 -6.37 -22.76
C ALA A 435 31.97 -7.02 -21.47
N ILE A 436 31.35 -6.73 -20.31
CA ILE A 436 31.66 -7.40 -19.06
C ILE A 436 31.31 -8.90 -19.14
N LYS A 437 30.15 -9.28 -19.67
CA LYS A 437 29.74 -10.68 -19.83
C LYS A 437 30.68 -11.45 -20.78
N THR A 438 31.22 -10.81 -21.79
CA THR A 438 32.20 -11.39 -22.69
C THR A 438 33.53 -11.68 -21.97
N LEU A 439 33.98 -10.77 -21.11
CA LEU A 439 35.23 -10.93 -20.35
C LEU A 439 35.06 -11.88 -19.16
N VAL A 440 33.88 -11.90 -18.55
CA VAL A 440 33.53 -12.75 -17.41
C VAL A 440 32.23 -13.50 -17.74
N PRO A 441 32.32 -14.66 -18.46
CA PRO A 441 31.13 -15.43 -18.79
C PRO A 441 30.36 -15.90 -17.54
N HIS A 442 29.04 -15.71 -17.54
CA HIS A 442 28.15 -16.12 -16.45
C HIS A 442 26.70 -16.27 -16.95
N GLU A 443 25.89 -17.04 -16.21
CA GLU A 443 24.47 -17.25 -16.50
C GLU A 443 23.52 -16.35 -15.69
N ALA A 444 24.07 -15.50 -14.82
CA ALA A 444 23.29 -14.59 -14.01
C ALA A 444 22.49 -13.59 -14.88
N ARG A 445 21.22 -13.35 -14.49
CA ARG A 445 20.29 -12.44 -15.17
C ARG A 445 20.17 -11.13 -14.41
N LEU A 446 20.20 -10.02 -15.13
CA LEU A 446 19.95 -8.70 -14.57
C LEU A 446 18.47 -8.58 -14.19
N LYS A 447 18.21 -8.31 -12.90
CA LYS A 447 16.85 -8.15 -12.34
C LYS A 447 16.53 -6.69 -12.02
N LEU A 448 17.51 -5.89 -11.66
CA LEU A 448 17.37 -4.48 -11.36
C LEU A 448 18.60 -3.72 -11.88
N TYR A 449 18.34 -2.60 -12.49
CA TYR A 449 19.32 -1.57 -12.82
C TYR A 449 18.73 -0.23 -12.41
N GLN A 450 19.35 0.43 -11.45
CA GLN A 450 18.84 1.67 -10.87
C GLN A 450 19.97 2.68 -10.75
N VAL A 451 19.70 3.91 -11.17
CA VAL A 451 20.66 5.02 -11.14
C VAL A 451 20.09 6.14 -10.27
N HIS A 452 20.87 6.59 -9.29
CA HIS A 452 20.55 7.72 -8.44
C HIS A 452 21.59 8.81 -8.59
N GLY A 453 21.17 10.06 -8.79
CA GLY A 453 22.04 11.21 -8.65
C GLY A 453 22.21 11.54 -7.16
N VAL A 454 23.46 11.59 -6.70
CA VAL A 454 23.80 11.81 -5.27
C VAL A 454 24.06 13.28 -4.98
N THR A 455 24.50 14.06 -5.96
CA THR A 455 24.80 15.49 -5.84
C THR A 455 24.09 16.31 -6.90
N ALA A 456 23.92 17.61 -6.68
CA ALA A 456 23.36 18.53 -7.67
C ALA A 456 24.48 19.13 -8.56
N GLY A 457 24.21 19.31 -9.86
CA GLY A 457 25.14 19.91 -10.81
C GLY A 457 25.44 19.02 -12.02
N THR A 458 26.20 19.53 -12.98
CA THR A 458 26.58 18.80 -14.20
C THR A 458 27.70 17.77 -13.96
N ASP A 459 28.36 17.83 -12.82
CA ASP A 459 29.38 16.93 -12.28
C ASP A 459 28.88 16.07 -11.14
N ALA A 460 27.55 15.91 -11.05
CA ALA A 460 26.89 15.11 -10.02
C ALA A 460 27.41 13.66 -10.04
N GLN A 461 27.76 13.16 -8.87
CA GLN A 461 28.12 11.76 -8.70
C GLN A 461 26.87 10.90 -8.88
N ALA A 462 26.92 9.92 -9.77
CA ALA A 462 25.90 8.91 -9.96
C ALA A 462 26.22 7.68 -9.11
N GLU A 463 25.21 7.19 -8.39
CA GLU A 463 25.24 5.90 -7.70
C GLU A 463 24.39 4.90 -8.47
N VAL A 464 24.97 3.75 -8.79
CA VAL A 464 24.29 2.70 -9.56
C VAL A 464 24.18 1.43 -8.71
N THR A 465 22.98 0.88 -8.68
CA THR A 465 22.70 -0.43 -8.11
C THR A 465 22.36 -1.41 -9.23
N VAL A 466 23.07 -2.53 -9.27
CA VAL A 466 22.82 -3.67 -10.16
C VAL A 466 22.42 -4.87 -9.31
N ARG A 467 21.31 -5.52 -9.66
CA ARG A 467 20.90 -6.78 -9.04
C ARG A 467 20.97 -7.90 -10.04
N LEU A 468 21.81 -8.91 -9.76
CA LEU A 468 21.95 -10.12 -10.55
C LEU A 468 21.26 -11.29 -9.86
N MET A 469 20.65 -12.17 -10.64
CA MET A 469 20.06 -13.43 -10.18
C MET A 469 20.72 -14.61 -10.88
N ASP A 470 21.26 -15.54 -10.10
CA ASP A 470 21.90 -16.79 -10.55
C ASP A 470 21.22 -17.98 -9.86
N GLY A 471 20.35 -18.69 -10.59
CA GLY A 471 19.42 -19.65 -10.00
C GLY A 471 18.45 -18.96 -9.03
N GLU A 472 18.41 -19.41 -7.78
CA GLU A 472 17.62 -18.80 -6.71
C GLU A 472 18.35 -17.68 -5.94
N ARG A 473 19.63 -17.47 -6.23
CA ARG A 473 20.46 -16.47 -5.53
C ARG A 473 20.30 -15.10 -6.16
N VAL A 474 20.10 -14.10 -5.31
CA VAL A 474 19.99 -12.69 -5.70
C VAL A 474 21.15 -11.93 -5.07
N ILE A 475 21.95 -11.25 -5.88
CA ILE A 475 23.14 -10.51 -5.45
C ILE A 475 23.03 -9.08 -5.96
N ASN A 476 23.25 -8.11 -5.07
CA ASN A 476 23.34 -6.70 -5.42
C ASN A 476 24.82 -6.29 -5.54
N GLY A 477 25.10 -5.46 -6.53
CA GLY A 477 26.37 -4.78 -6.70
C GLY A 477 26.16 -3.28 -6.76
N HIS A 478 27.12 -2.52 -6.25
CA HIS A 478 27.08 -1.07 -6.17
C HIS A 478 28.30 -0.45 -6.84
N GLY A 479 28.11 0.69 -7.48
CA GLY A 479 29.17 1.45 -8.09
C GLY A 479 28.85 2.94 -8.10
N SER A 480 29.84 3.76 -7.84
CA SER A 480 29.72 5.22 -7.88
C SER A 480 30.81 5.85 -8.73
N ASP A 481 30.42 6.82 -9.52
CA ASP A 481 31.33 7.63 -10.36
C ASP A 481 30.60 8.91 -10.82
N THR A 482 31.35 9.92 -11.27
CA THR A 482 30.80 11.09 -11.97
C THR A 482 30.26 10.73 -13.35
N ASP A 483 30.76 9.65 -13.97
CA ASP A 483 30.23 9.09 -15.20
C ASP A 483 29.29 7.90 -14.90
N THR A 484 28.04 8.01 -15.31
CA THR A 484 26.99 7.00 -15.06
C THR A 484 27.32 5.64 -15.66
N LEU A 485 28.02 5.58 -16.81
CA LEU A 485 28.39 4.32 -17.45
C LEU A 485 29.55 3.64 -16.69
N VAL A 486 30.49 4.44 -16.19
CA VAL A 486 31.56 3.95 -15.31
C VAL A 486 31.00 3.44 -14.00
N ALA A 487 30.08 4.19 -13.38
CA ALA A 487 29.36 3.72 -12.17
C ALA A 487 28.61 2.41 -12.44
N SER A 488 27.94 2.29 -13.59
CA SER A 488 27.21 1.07 -14.01
C SER A 488 28.16 -0.13 -14.18
N ALA A 489 29.31 0.09 -14.82
CA ALA A 489 30.31 -0.94 -14.99
C ALA A 489 30.87 -1.43 -13.65
N LYS A 490 31.21 -0.49 -12.76
CA LYS A 490 31.67 -0.81 -11.39
C LYS A 490 30.63 -1.61 -10.60
N ALA A 491 29.35 -1.20 -10.65
CA ALA A 491 28.27 -1.91 -9.98
C ALA A 491 28.09 -3.34 -10.48
N TYR A 492 28.18 -3.54 -11.79
CA TYR A 492 28.07 -4.89 -12.38
C TYR A 492 29.26 -5.78 -12.02
N VAL A 493 30.47 -5.25 -12.04
CA VAL A 493 31.70 -5.95 -11.64
C VAL A 493 31.64 -6.34 -10.17
N ASP A 494 31.21 -5.43 -9.28
CA ASP A 494 31.02 -5.71 -7.85
C ASP A 494 30.04 -6.87 -7.63
N ALA A 495 28.89 -6.87 -8.32
CA ALA A 495 27.93 -7.97 -8.24
C ALA A 495 28.56 -9.32 -8.68
N LEU A 496 29.38 -9.33 -9.72
CA LEU A 496 30.05 -10.54 -10.20
C LEU A 496 31.15 -11.02 -9.24
N CYS A 497 31.91 -10.12 -8.62
CA CYS A 497 32.88 -10.48 -7.60
C CYS A 497 32.21 -11.20 -6.43
N ARG A 498 31.13 -10.65 -5.92
CA ARG A 498 30.33 -11.25 -4.83
C ARG A 498 29.75 -12.60 -5.24
N LEU A 499 29.28 -12.74 -6.49
CA LEU A 499 28.78 -14.01 -7.02
C LEU A 499 29.88 -15.11 -7.06
N LYS A 500 31.10 -14.74 -7.45
CA LYS A 500 32.24 -15.69 -7.47
C LYS A 500 32.68 -16.11 -6.08
N VAL A 501 32.75 -15.18 -5.12
CA VAL A 501 33.08 -15.48 -3.73
C VAL A 501 32.06 -16.43 -3.13
N ALA A 502 30.77 -16.15 -3.28
CA ALA A 502 29.70 -17.00 -2.79
C ALA A 502 29.64 -18.40 -3.41
N ARG A 503 30.21 -18.62 -4.62
CA ARG A 503 30.37 -19.96 -5.22
C ARG A 503 31.53 -20.74 -4.61
N LYS A 504 32.65 -20.08 -4.30
CA LYS A 504 33.79 -20.72 -3.63
C LYS A 504 33.46 -21.24 -2.24
N ASP A 505 32.77 -20.43 -1.44
CA ASP A 505 32.35 -20.80 -0.07
C ASP A 505 31.45 -22.04 -0.04
N VAL A 506 30.70 -22.33 -1.11
CA VAL A 506 29.84 -23.52 -1.19
C VAL A 506 30.61 -24.74 -1.66
N GLU A 507 31.62 -24.60 -2.51
CA GLU A 507 32.51 -25.69 -2.93
C GLU A 507 33.39 -26.13 -1.76
N ASP A 508 33.89 -25.21 -0.93
CA ASP A 508 34.72 -25.50 0.25
C ASP A 508 33.90 -26.10 1.43
N ILE A 509 32.58 -25.95 1.48
CA ILE A 509 31.70 -26.60 2.48
C ILE A 509 31.23 -27.99 2.01
N ALA A 510 31.30 -28.28 0.70
CA ALA A 510 30.88 -29.55 0.08
C ALA A 510 32.02 -30.55 -0.10
N THR A 511 33.27 -30.18 0.22
CA THR A 511 34.46 -31.03 0.32
C THR A 511 34.88 -31.24 1.76
#